data_303d2d3d0ed044d00f26a48f7a606026
#
_entry.id   303d2d3d0ed044d00f26a48f7a606026
#
_cell.length_a   1.000
_cell.length_b   1.000
_cell.length_c   1.000
_cell.angle_alpha   90.00
_cell.angle_beta   90.00
_cell.angle_gamma   90.00
#
_symmetry.space_group_name_H-M   'P 1'
#
loop_
_entity.id
_entity.type
_entity.pdbx_description
1 polymer ?
#
loop_
_entity_poly.entity_id
_entity_poly.type
_entity_poly.pdbx_seq_one_letter_code
_entity_poly.pdbx_strand_id
1 'polypeptide(L)'
;YKTGRGEAASMLYQEMINNDADGNRVSSKTSDLGQQIIDQYDDTSYAGKAALIVARIAYDNKDMDAAREKLNWAIDNSKQFETVHAARLRLATILMVESKFNEALELLSVEHMEGFESHYYEMRGDIYLNLDQSDKAREAYRAAIDGLSAGSMYEPVLKMKLDAIATGSKS
;
A
#
# COMPACT_ATOMS: atom_id res chain seq x y z
N TYR A 1 -7.43 29.81 11.18
CA TYR A 1 -6.60 29.60 9.98
C TYR A 1 -6.46 28.12 9.58
N LYS A 2 -6.22 27.20 10.55
CA LYS A 2 -6.14 25.76 10.26
C LYS A 2 -7.49 25.12 9.90
N THR A 3 -8.58 25.59 10.49
CA THR A 3 -9.94 25.06 10.25
C THR A 3 -10.38 25.26 8.79
N GLY A 4 -10.18 26.46 8.24
CA GLY A 4 -10.58 26.76 6.86
C GLY A 4 -9.79 25.99 5.80
N ARG A 5 -8.49 25.69 6.05
CA ARG A 5 -7.70 24.85 5.14
C ARG A 5 -8.18 23.41 5.13
N GLY A 6 -8.52 22.87 6.30
CA GLY A 6 -9.09 21.53 6.41
C GLY A 6 -10.44 21.38 5.72
N GLU A 7 -11.31 22.39 5.85
CA GLU A 7 -12.62 22.42 5.17
C GLU A 7 -12.47 22.49 3.65
N ALA A 8 -11.59 23.37 3.15
CA ALA A 8 -11.32 23.46 1.73
C ALA A 8 -10.73 22.18 1.15
N ALA A 9 -9.76 21.56 1.83
CA ALA A 9 -9.21 20.26 1.44
C ALA A 9 -10.26 19.16 1.44
N SER A 10 -11.17 19.16 2.43
CA SER A 10 -12.29 18.21 2.52
C SER A 10 -13.23 18.32 1.32
N MET A 11 -13.57 19.55 0.92
CA MET A 11 -14.44 19.79 -0.24
C MET A 11 -13.82 19.28 -1.54
N LEU A 12 -12.54 19.59 -1.78
CA LEU A 12 -11.81 19.09 -2.95
C LEU A 12 -11.70 17.55 -2.94
N TYR A 13 -11.45 16.99 -1.77
CA TYR A 13 -11.35 15.54 -1.61
C TYR A 13 -12.70 14.86 -1.86
N GLN A 14 -13.82 15.46 -1.41
CA GLN A 14 -15.15 14.93 -1.70
C GLN A 14 -15.46 14.99 -3.21
N GLU A 15 -15.09 16.08 -3.90
CA GLU A 15 -15.23 16.19 -5.35
C GLU A 15 -14.39 15.12 -6.07
N MET A 16 -13.15 14.92 -5.60
CA MET A 16 -12.25 13.89 -6.10
C MET A 16 -12.86 12.48 -5.99
N ILE A 17 -13.39 12.13 -4.82
CA ILE A 17 -14.03 10.83 -4.58
C ILE A 17 -15.27 10.65 -5.44
N ASN A 18 -16.13 11.66 -5.55
CA ASN A 18 -17.32 11.59 -6.38
C ASN A 18 -16.96 11.35 -7.85
N ASN A 19 -15.95 12.05 -8.36
CA ASN A 19 -15.48 11.86 -9.72
C ASN A 19 -14.84 10.48 -9.95
N ASP A 20 -14.17 9.92 -8.95
CA ASP A 20 -13.60 8.57 -9.01
C ASP A 20 -14.69 7.49 -8.98
N ALA A 21 -15.76 7.68 -8.22
CA ALA A 21 -16.90 6.76 -8.10
C ALA A 21 -17.74 6.65 -9.38
N ASP A 22 -17.82 7.72 -10.19
CA ASP A 22 -18.58 7.77 -11.44
C ASP A 22 -17.97 6.90 -12.58
N GLY A 23 -17.03 6.04 -12.26
CA GLY A 23 -16.41 5.10 -13.20
C GLY A 23 -15.24 5.69 -14.01
N ASN A 24 -14.90 6.94 -13.77
CA ASN A 24 -13.76 7.62 -14.36
C ASN A 24 -12.45 7.32 -13.59
N ARG A 25 -12.19 6.05 -13.31
CA ARG A 25 -11.00 5.60 -12.53
C ARG A 25 -9.65 6.00 -13.14
N VAL A 26 -9.65 6.49 -14.37
CA VAL A 26 -8.46 6.89 -15.14
C VAL A 26 -8.51 8.38 -15.47
N SER A 27 -9.41 9.12 -14.80
CA SER A 27 -9.72 10.51 -15.11
C SER A 27 -8.57 11.45 -14.74
N SER A 28 -8.14 12.24 -15.72
CA SER A 28 -7.22 13.36 -15.48
C SER A 28 -7.78 14.33 -14.42
N LYS A 29 -9.09 14.55 -14.39
CA LYS A 29 -9.75 15.42 -13.41
C LYS A 29 -9.52 14.94 -11.98
N THR A 30 -9.66 13.63 -11.69
CA THR A 30 -9.39 13.08 -10.37
C THR A 30 -7.93 13.26 -9.97
N SER A 31 -7.00 13.05 -10.91
CA SER A 31 -5.57 13.27 -10.68
C SER A 31 -5.25 14.75 -10.44
N ASP A 32 -5.86 15.66 -11.20
CA ASP A 32 -5.66 17.11 -11.05
C ASP A 32 -6.17 17.61 -9.70
N LEU A 33 -7.34 17.16 -9.27
CA LEU A 33 -7.88 17.48 -7.92
C LEU A 33 -6.97 16.92 -6.81
N GLY A 34 -6.47 15.71 -6.98
CA GLY A 34 -5.55 15.08 -6.04
C GLY A 34 -4.22 15.87 -5.96
N GLN A 35 -3.67 16.26 -7.09
CA GLN A 35 -2.45 17.08 -7.13
C GLN A 35 -2.67 18.44 -6.48
N GLN A 36 -3.81 19.07 -6.73
CA GLN A 36 -4.17 20.33 -6.07
C GLN A 36 -4.22 20.20 -4.54
N ILE A 37 -4.78 19.09 -4.03
CA ILE A 37 -4.82 18.83 -2.59
C ILE A 37 -3.41 18.66 -2.02
N ILE A 38 -2.56 17.90 -2.72
CA ILE A 38 -1.16 17.66 -2.33
C ILE A 38 -0.38 18.98 -2.27
N ASP A 39 -0.53 19.84 -3.29
CA ASP A 39 0.25 21.07 -3.41
C ASP A 39 -0.21 22.19 -2.45
N GLN A 40 -1.51 22.30 -2.23
CA GLN A 40 -2.09 23.42 -1.50
C GLN A 40 -2.45 23.08 -0.04
N TYR A 41 -2.62 21.78 0.29
CA TYR A 41 -3.12 21.32 1.58
C TYR A 41 -2.31 20.16 2.15
N ASP A 42 -1.02 20.16 1.93
CA ASP A 42 -0.04 19.14 2.33
C ASP A 42 -0.04 18.82 3.84
N ASP A 43 -0.43 19.79 4.66
CA ASP A 43 -0.52 19.68 6.11
C ASP A 43 -1.82 19.00 6.61
N THR A 44 -2.74 18.66 5.70
CA THR A 44 -4.01 18.01 6.02
C THR A 44 -3.95 16.49 5.87
N SER A 45 -4.86 15.78 6.53
CA SER A 45 -5.02 14.33 6.34
C SER A 45 -5.48 13.93 4.92
N TYR A 46 -6.05 14.89 4.20
CA TYR A 46 -6.57 14.65 2.85
C TYR A 46 -5.46 14.52 1.82
N ALA A 47 -4.32 15.19 2.02
CA ALA A 47 -3.20 15.14 1.08
C ALA A 47 -2.61 13.73 0.92
N GLY A 48 -2.38 13.02 2.03
CA GLY A 48 -1.92 11.63 1.99
C GLY A 48 -2.92 10.69 1.32
N LYS A 49 -4.21 10.84 1.62
CA LYS A 49 -5.28 10.05 0.99
C LYS A 49 -5.38 10.35 -0.52
N ALA A 50 -5.28 11.63 -0.90
CA ALA A 50 -5.26 12.04 -2.31
C ALA A 50 -4.06 11.44 -3.05
N ALA A 51 -2.88 11.43 -2.44
CA ALA A 51 -1.69 10.82 -3.01
C ALA A 51 -1.88 9.31 -3.29
N LEU A 52 -2.55 8.57 -2.40
CA LEU A 52 -2.88 7.16 -2.62
C LEU A 52 -3.82 6.95 -3.82
N ILE A 53 -4.79 7.83 -4.03
CA ILE A 53 -5.73 7.75 -5.18
C ILE A 53 -4.99 8.10 -6.47
N VAL A 54 -4.21 9.18 -6.50
CA VAL A 54 -3.41 9.56 -7.67
C VAL A 54 -2.41 8.45 -8.04
N ALA A 55 -1.75 7.86 -7.04
CA ALA A 55 -0.86 6.72 -7.26
C ALA A 55 -1.57 5.52 -7.91
N ARG A 56 -2.79 5.20 -7.45
CA ARG A 56 -3.60 4.14 -8.05
C ARG A 56 -3.93 4.45 -9.51
N ILE A 57 -4.36 5.67 -9.81
CA ILE A 57 -4.68 6.09 -11.19
C ILE A 57 -3.43 5.97 -12.08
N ALA A 58 -2.27 6.43 -11.61
CA ALA A 58 -1.01 6.30 -12.33
C ALA A 58 -0.67 4.82 -12.60
N TYR A 59 -0.81 3.96 -11.59
CA TYR A 59 -0.61 2.52 -11.72
C TYR A 59 -1.54 1.89 -12.77
N ASP A 60 -2.83 2.23 -12.75
CA ASP A 60 -3.84 1.73 -13.70
C ASP A 60 -3.53 2.19 -15.13
N ASN A 61 -2.97 3.40 -15.28
CA ASN A 61 -2.46 3.95 -16.54
C ASN A 61 -1.08 3.39 -16.97
N LYS A 62 -0.49 2.48 -16.19
CA LYS A 62 0.86 1.92 -16.42
C LYS A 62 1.99 2.94 -16.27
N ASP A 63 1.73 4.08 -15.66
CA ASP A 63 2.74 5.07 -15.29
C ASP A 63 3.32 4.72 -13.89
N MET A 64 4.26 3.78 -13.89
CA MET A 64 4.86 3.28 -12.66
C MET A 64 5.73 4.32 -11.96
N ASP A 65 6.33 5.25 -12.72
CA ASP A 65 7.15 6.31 -12.16
C ASP A 65 6.31 7.31 -11.38
N ALA A 66 5.20 7.77 -11.96
CA ALA A 66 4.26 8.64 -11.26
C ALA A 66 3.61 7.94 -10.06
N ALA A 67 3.27 6.65 -10.18
CA ALA A 67 2.74 5.88 -9.06
C ALA A 67 3.73 5.83 -7.89
N ARG A 68 5.01 5.52 -8.15
CA ARG A 68 6.05 5.50 -7.12
C ARG A 68 6.27 6.86 -6.49
N GLU A 69 6.30 7.92 -7.29
CA GLU A 69 6.45 9.30 -6.81
C GLU A 69 5.38 9.64 -5.76
N LYS A 70 4.12 9.37 -6.07
CA LYS A 70 3.00 9.69 -5.16
C LYS A 70 2.99 8.81 -3.90
N LEU A 71 3.38 7.53 -4.02
CA LEU A 71 3.49 6.64 -2.86
C LEU A 71 4.64 7.07 -1.94
N ASN A 72 5.80 7.42 -2.49
CA ASN A 72 6.91 7.96 -1.70
C ASN A 72 6.51 9.27 -1.02
N TRP A 73 5.83 10.16 -1.73
CA TRP A 73 5.33 11.38 -1.13
C TRP A 73 4.43 11.09 0.08
N ALA A 74 3.51 10.12 -0.04
CA ALA A 74 2.62 9.75 1.06
C ALA A 74 3.37 9.13 2.25
N ILE A 75 4.41 8.34 2.00
CA ILE A 75 5.26 7.74 3.05
C ILE A 75 6.00 8.85 3.81
N ASP A 76 6.54 9.84 3.10
CA ASP A 76 7.42 10.86 3.68
C ASP A 76 6.64 12.00 4.36
N ASN A 77 5.42 12.29 3.91
CA ASN A 77 4.68 13.50 4.30
C ASN A 77 3.38 13.23 5.07
N SER A 78 2.78 12.05 4.95
CA SER A 78 1.52 11.77 5.67
C SER A 78 1.76 11.63 7.16
N LYS A 79 0.86 12.22 7.96
CA LYS A 79 0.87 12.11 9.43
C LYS A 79 -0.02 10.97 9.94
N GLN A 80 -0.84 10.37 9.07
CA GLN A 80 -1.68 9.23 9.39
C GLN A 80 -0.91 7.93 9.13
N PHE A 81 -0.67 7.16 10.19
CA PHE A 81 0.10 5.91 10.07
C PHE A 81 -0.57 4.92 9.11
N GLU A 82 -1.90 4.87 9.07
CA GLU A 82 -2.64 4.02 8.13
C GLU A 82 -2.33 4.35 6.68
N THR A 83 -2.22 5.64 6.37
CA THR A 83 -1.86 6.11 5.02
C THR A 83 -0.42 5.75 4.68
N VAL A 84 0.50 5.94 5.62
CA VAL A 84 1.92 5.59 5.45
C VAL A 84 2.08 4.09 5.20
N HIS A 85 1.44 3.23 6.01
CA HIS A 85 1.51 1.78 5.82
C HIS A 85 0.85 1.34 4.50
N ALA A 86 -0.31 1.90 4.17
CA ALA A 86 -0.96 1.61 2.88
C ALA A 86 -0.08 2.01 1.69
N ALA A 87 0.56 3.17 1.73
CA ALA A 87 1.49 3.62 0.69
C ALA A 87 2.70 2.68 0.57
N ARG A 88 3.27 2.28 1.69
CA ARG A 88 4.43 1.38 1.75
C ARG A 88 4.14 0.00 1.18
N LEU A 89 3.00 -0.60 1.54
CA LEU A 89 2.57 -1.89 1.01
C LEU A 89 2.29 -1.84 -0.50
N ARG A 90 1.67 -0.74 -0.98
CA ARG A 90 1.44 -0.55 -2.42
C ARG A 90 2.74 -0.34 -3.20
N LEU A 91 3.68 0.41 -2.63
CA LEU A 91 5.00 0.60 -3.25
C LEU A 91 5.77 -0.73 -3.32
N ALA A 92 5.72 -1.54 -2.25
CA ALA A 92 6.31 -2.88 -2.26
C ALA A 92 5.68 -3.76 -3.35
N THR A 93 4.36 -3.67 -3.57
CA THR A 93 3.69 -4.39 -4.68
C THR A 93 4.25 -3.98 -6.05
N ILE A 94 4.47 -2.68 -6.28
CA ILE A 94 5.09 -2.20 -7.54
C ILE A 94 6.49 -2.76 -7.69
N LEU A 95 7.31 -2.71 -6.64
CA LEU A 95 8.67 -3.25 -6.66
C LEU A 95 8.68 -4.75 -6.93
N MET A 96 7.73 -5.51 -6.40
CA MET A 96 7.58 -6.95 -6.70
C MET A 96 7.23 -7.19 -8.17
N VAL A 97 6.31 -6.42 -8.75
CA VAL A 97 5.94 -6.51 -10.17
C VAL A 97 7.16 -6.22 -11.06
N GLU A 98 8.03 -5.31 -10.64
CA GLU A 98 9.30 -4.99 -11.33
C GLU A 98 10.43 -5.99 -11.00
N SER A 99 10.15 -7.04 -10.23
CA SER A 99 11.15 -8.02 -9.75
C SER A 99 12.28 -7.41 -8.90
N LYS A 100 12.03 -6.25 -8.28
CA LYS A 100 12.95 -5.57 -7.36
C LYS A 100 12.76 -6.08 -5.93
N PHE A 101 12.94 -7.38 -5.74
CA PHE A 101 12.59 -8.08 -4.51
C PHE A 101 13.39 -7.60 -3.28
N ASN A 102 14.68 -7.31 -3.45
CA ASN A 102 15.51 -6.83 -2.34
C ASN A 102 15.10 -5.42 -1.88
N GLU A 103 14.80 -4.53 -2.82
CA GLU A 103 14.28 -3.19 -2.51
C GLU A 103 12.93 -3.28 -1.79
N ALA A 104 12.05 -4.20 -2.23
CA ALA A 104 10.78 -4.44 -1.57
C ALA A 104 10.96 -4.96 -0.13
N LEU A 105 11.89 -5.90 0.11
CA LEU A 105 12.20 -6.39 1.46
C LEU A 105 12.73 -5.27 2.36
N GLU A 106 13.61 -4.42 1.86
CA GLU A 106 14.12 -3.26 2.61
C GLU A 106 12.99 -2.30 2.99
N LEU A 107 12.12 -1.96 2.03
CA LEU A 107 10.96 -1.11 2.25
C LEU A 107 10.00 -1.67 3.32
N LEU A 108 9.87 -3.00 3.39
CA LEU A 108 9.01 -3.71 4.35
C LEU A 108 9.69 -3.97 5.71
N SER A 109 10.96 -3.59 5.88
CA SER A 109 11.69 -3.72 7.14
C SER A 109 11.41 -2.53 8.04
N VAL A 110 10.25 -2.53 8.71
CA VAL A 110 9.82 -1.50 9.64
C VAL A 110 9.70 -2.06 11.06
N GLU A 111 10.05 -1.25 12.07
CA GLU A 111 10.01 -1.66 13.47
C GLU A 111 8.58 -1.68 14.03
N HIS A 112 7.76 -0.72 13.64
CA HIS A 112 6.39 -0.55 14.12
C HIS A 112 5.41 -0.70 12.95
N MET A 113 4.58 -1.72 13.01
CA MET A 113 3.62 -2.06 11.95
C MET A 113 2.17 -1.68 12.29
N GLU A 114 1.89 -1.38 13.56
CA GLU A 114 0.66 -0.72 14.06
C GLU A 114 -0.65 -1.39 13.59
N GLY A 115 -0.70 -2.71 13.62
CA GLY A 115 -1.87 -3.49 13.17
C GLY A 115 -1.80 -3.94 11.70
N PHE A 116 -0.71 -3.64 11.00
CA PHE A 116 -0.45 -4.12 9.63
C PHE A 116 0.49 -5.34 9.57
N GLU A 117 0.83 -5.93 10.72
CA GLU A 117 1.81 -7.01 10.86
C GLU A 117 1.56 -8.14 9.87
N SER A 118 0.32 -8.63 9.82
CA SER A 118 -0.05 -9.73 8.94
C SER A 118 0.22 -9.41 7.47
N HIS A 119 -0.10 -8.20 7.01
CA HIS A 119 0.13 -7.78 5.63
C HIS A 119 1.61 -7.66 5.28
N TYR A 120 2.41 -7.10 6.19
CA TYR A 120 3.87 -6.99 6.00
C TYR A 120 4.53 -8.37 5.91
N TYR A 121 4.20 -9.27 6.84
CA TYR A 121 4.77 -10.61 6.86
C TYR A 121 4.28 -11.47 5.69
N GLU A 122 3.01 -11.37 5.28
CA GLU A 122 2.51 -12.04 4.10
C GLU A 122 3.30 -11.62 2.85
N MET A 123 3.45 -10.31 2.64
CA MET A 123 4.18 -9.78 1.48
C MET A 123 5.65 -10.19 1.49
N ARG A 124 6.30 -10.19 2.66
CA ARG A 124 7.67 -10.73 2.80
C ARG A 124 7.72 -12.22 2.46
N GLY A 125 6.73 -12.99 2.85
CA GLY A 125 6.60 -14.40 2.47
C GLY A 125 6.53 -14.59 0.97
N ASP A 126 5.67 -13.82 0.29
CA ASP A 126 5.53 -13.83 -1.17
C ASP A 126 6.87 -13.46 -1.87
N ILE A 127 7.59 -12.47 -1.34
CA ILE A 127 8.90 -12.08 -1.86
C ILE A 127 9.94 -13.20 -1.67
N TYR A 128 10.00 -13.81 -0.49
CA TYR A 128 10.94 -14.89 -0.22
C TYR A 128 10.69 -16.11 -1.12
N LEU A 129 9.44 -16.41 -1.48
CA LEU A 129 9.15 -17.44 -2.47
C LEU A 129 9.71 -17.08 -3.85
N ASN A 130 9.58 -15.84 -4.29
CA ASN A 130 10.15 -15.39 -5.56
C ASN A 130 11.69 -15.43 -5.56
N LEU A 131 12.32 -15.41 -4.39
CA LEU A 131 13.77 -15.54 -4.21
C LEU A 131 14.22 -16.98 -3.93
N ASP A 132 13.33 -17.97 -4.08
CA ASP A 132 13.58 -19.39 -3.78
C ASP A 132 14.03 -19.65 -2.32
N GLN A 133 13.64 -18.77 -1.38
CA GLN A 133 13.97 -18.84 0.04
C GLN A 133 12.80 -19.42 0.84
N SER A 134 12.44 -20.68 0.57
CA SER A 134 11.24 -21.33 1.13
C SER A 134 11.18 -21.36 2.65
N ASP A 135 12.30 -21.50 3.35
CA ASP A 135 12.30 -21.50 4.82
C ASP A 135 11.93 -20.11 5.39
N LYS A 136 12.49 -19.05 4.82
CA LYS A 136 12.13 -17.68 5.22
C LYS A 136 10.69 -17.34 4.85
N ALA A 137 10.19 -17.82 3.72
CA ALA A 137 8.80 -17.67 3.33
C ALA A 137 7.86 -18.34 4.35
N ARG A 138 8.20 -19.54 4.79
CA ARG A 138 7.45 -20.29 5.81
C ARG A 138 7.41 -19.54 7.15
N GLU A 139 8.54 -19.00 7.59
CA GLU A 139 8.61 -18.19 8.81
C GLU A 139 7.78 -16.91 8.68
N ALA A 140 7.85 -16.24 7.54
CA ALA A 140 7.07 -15.03 7.28
C ALA A 140 5.56 -15.29 7.27
N TYR A 141 5.08 -16.36 6.63
CA TYR A 141 3.65 -16.67 6.66
C TYR A 141 3.16 -17.08 8.05
N ARG A 142 3.97 -17.77 8.86
CA ARG A 142 3.64 -18.05 10.27
C ARG A 142 3.48 -16.76 11.05
N ALA A 143 4.43 -15.84 10.90
CA ALA A 143 4.35 -14.51 11.52
C ALA A 143 3.12 -13.71 11.03
N ALA A 144 2.75 -13.86 9.75
CA ALA A 144 1.53 -13.25 9.21
C ALA A 144 0.26 -13.80 9.89
N ILE A 145 0.20 -15.12 10.12
CA ILE A 145 -0.91 -15.76 10.83
C ILE A 145 -0.96 -15.28 12.28
N ASP A 146 0.18 -15.23 12.96
CA ASP A 146 0.28 -14.76 14.35
C ASP A 146 -0.13 -13.28 14.49
N GLY A 147 0.05 -12.46 13.45
CA GLY A 147 -0.35 -11.06 13.39
C GLY A 147 -1.83 -10.83 13.11
N LEU A 148 -2.62 -11.87 12.83
CA LEU A 148 -4.05 -11.75 12.59
C LEU A 148 -4.82 -11.56 13.90
N SER A 149 -5.93 -10.82 13.81
CA SER A 149 -6.92 -10.80 14.90
C SER A 149 -7.56 -12.19 15.05
N ALA A 150 -7.90 -12.57 16.28
CA ALA A 150 -8.57 -13.83 16.58
C ALA A 150 -9.86 -13.97 15.77
N GLY A 151 -10.02 -15.11 15.10
CA GLY A 151 -11.19 -15.39 14.25
C GLY A 151 -11.19 -14.71 12.90
N SER A 152 -10.04 -14.19 12.44
CA SER A 152 -9.91 -13.58 11.12
C SER A 152 -10.31 -14.56 10.01
N MET A 153 -11.19 -14.11 9.11
CA MET A 153 -11.58 -14.86 7.92
C MET A 153 -10.44 -15.01 6.90
N TYR A 154 -9.34 -14.31 7.09
CA TYR A 154 -8.16 -14.38 6.22
C TYR A 154 -7.17 -15.48 6.60
N GLU A 155 -7.27 -16.02 7.82
CA GLU A 155 -6.39 -17.09 8.31
C GLU A 155 -6.30 -18.30 7.37
N PRO A 156 -7.42 -18.83 6.82
CA PRO A 156 -7.37 -19.94 5.87
C PRO A 156 -6.53 -19.66 4.61
N VAL A 157 -6.52 -18.41 4.13
CA VAL A 157 -5.73 -18.01 2.95
C VAL A 157 -4.24 -18.12 3.26
N LEU A 158 -3.80 -17.60 4.41
CA LEU A 158 -2.40 -17.70 4.83
C LEU A 158 -1.96 -19.12 5.11
N LYS A 159 -2.84 -19.94 5.72
CA LYS A 159 -2.57 -21.39 5.92
C LYS A 159 -2.40 -22.11 4.59
N MET A 160 -3.24 -21.82 3.59
CA MET A 160 -3.10 -22.38 2.25
C MET A 160 -1.75 -22.00 1.60
N LYS A 161 -1.30 -20.74 1.73
CA LYS A 161 0.02 -20.31 1.24
C LYS A 161 1.15 -21.08 1.94
N LEU A 162 1.05 -21.27 3.25
CA LEU A 162 2.02 -22.01 4.05
C LEU A 162 2.09 -23.48 3.66
N ASP A 163 0.94 -24.13 3.49
CA ASP A 163 0.84 -25.54 3.11
C ASP A 163 1.37 -25.80 1.70
N ALA A 164 1.19 -24.85 0.78
CA ALA A 164 1.71 -24.96 -0.59
C ALA A 164 3.24 -25.07 -0.62
N ILE A 165 3.97 -24.46 0.33
CA ILE A 165 5.42 -24.58 0.44
C ILE A 165 5.83 -26.01 0.86
N ALA A 166 5.07 -26.63 1.76
CA ALA A 166 5.36 -27.98 2.25
C ALA A 166 5.23 -29.04 1.16
N THR A 167 4.36 -28.83 0.17
CA THR A 167 4.13 -29.76 -0.96
C THR A 167 5.10 -29.56 -2.11
N GLY A 168 5.62 -28.34 -2.32
CA GLY A 168 6.57 -28.02 -3.40
C GLY A 168 8.01 -28.49 -3.18
N SER A 169 8.38 -28.89 -1.96
CA SER A 169 9.76 -29.32 -1.64
C SER A 169 10.00 -30.83 -1.85
N LYS A 170 9.12 -31.53 -2.57
CA LYS A 170 9.20 -32.98 -2.85
C LYS A 170 9.37 -33.33 -4.33
N SER A 171 9.90 -32.42 -5.14
CA SER A 171 10.24 -32.71 -6.54
C SER A 171 11.72 -32.52 -6.83
#